data_7e5082dc8e4acccaf39aa8e0f34c1545
#
_entry.id   7e5082dc8e4acccaf39aa8e0f34c1545
#
_cell.length_a   1.000
_cell.length_b   1.000
_cell.length_c   1.000
_cell.angle_alpha   90.00
_cell.angle_beta   90.00
_cell.angle_gamma   90.00
#
_symmetry.space_group_name_H-M   'P 1'
#
loop_
_entity.id
_entity.type
_entity.pdbx_description
1 polymer ?
#
loop_
_entity_poly.entity_id
_entity_poly.type
_entity_poly.pdbx_seq_one_letter_code
_entity_poly.pdbx_strand_id
1 'polypeptide(L)'
;MKVVIIGGGTAGTATAAKLRRLDENVEIVILEKNNEFAVSNCSFPYYISGVIKDSRQLIGATAESMKEIYNTDIRLNCEVEMIDRQEKTLRITGKPDESYDKLVLATGAEQLRPDIDGVLSEKVMTVRSLRSIRNLKDFIIGNEVRKVLVLGGGYIGVEMAESFVKLGLEVSLIDAATHVLPNFDADMAAPIHNILRGRGIRLYLQRQIAAFDEAQAVLSDGTRLDYDLCLIATGVRPDLRLPVLAELEIGERGGLKVNRHLQTSDKDIYAAGDNLEIENLITGRPVMFSNASLAVKQAKIIAENLSGIGSEFSPVVGTSITPVFDYTAAAAGCSEKMLQDNGIDYFKLNIYQNTHAGYLPESGQMLFKLLFAPDGKILGVQGLGQNGIAGRIDTIAAIIKSGGSVAQLEEAEICYAPAYASAQDAVNNLGSLAQEVLSGKIRFAFYDDIGKDDVFLVDVRMPEVFQSGHIDGAINIPLAAIRNNLDSIPHDKRGILYCNRGVGAYKAACILDNRGFDNVFVLSGGSNLFSEIMEDKSQQ
;
A
#
# COMPACT_ATOMS: atom_id res chain seq x y z
N MET A 1 -33.56 3.75 -21.69
CA MET A 1 -32.70 4.48 -20.71
C MET A 1 -31.34 4.68 -21.36
N LYS A 2 -30.83 5.90 -21.32
CA LYS A 2 -29.51 6.27 -21.81
C LYS A 2 -28.57 6.54 -20.63
N VAL A 3 -27.49 5.78 -20.56
CA VAL A 3 -26.45 5.92 -19.53
C VAL A 3 -25.19 6.49 -20.18
N VAL A 4 -24.76 7.67 -19.73
CA VAL A 4 -23.50 8.27 -20.15
C VAL A 4 -22.46 8.08 -19.04
N ILE A 5 -21.26 7.67 -19.41
CA ILE A 5 -20.12 7.44 -18.52
C ILE A 5 -19.01 8.41 -18.91
N ILE A 6 -18.57 9.25 -17.99
CA ILE A 6 -17.44 10.17 -18.22
C ILE A 6 -16.17 9.51 -17.66
N GLY A 7 -15.26 9.14 -18.55
CA GLY A 7 -14.00 8.48 -18.27
C GLY A 7 -13.98 7.01 -18.69
N GLY A 8 -13.02 6.67 -19.54
CA GLY A 8 -12.80 5.34 -20.11
C GLY A 8 -11.73 4.50 -19.38
N GLY A 9 -11.45 4.80 -18.11
CA GLY A 9 -10.58 4.00 -17.25
C GLY A 9 -11.25 2.72 -16.73
N THR A 10 -10.63 2.06 -15.75
CA THR A 10 -11.10 0.78 -15.17
C THR A 10 -12.56 0.84 -14.69
N ALA A 11 -12.94 1.90 -13.96
CA ALA A 11 -14.30 2.06 -13.45
C ALA A 11 -15.33 2.20 -14.57
N GLY A 12 -15.08 3.06 -15.55
CA GLY A 12 -16.03 3.34 -16.63
C GLY A 12 -16.24 2.13 -17.55
N THR A 13 -15.14 1.50 -17.99
CA THR A 13 -15.22 0.30 -18.86
C THR A 13 -15.87 -0.89 -18.16
N ALA A 14 -15.54 -1.11 -16.86
CA ALA A 14 -16.17 -2.17 -16.08
C ALA A 14 -17.66 -1.93 -15.85
N THR A 15 -18.08 -0.64 -15.64
CA THR A 15 -19.49 -0.28 -15.49
C THR A 15 -20.25 -0.58 -16.79
N ALA A 16 -19.76 -0.12 -17.94
CA ALA A 16 -20.38 -0.37 -19.23
C ALA A 16 -20.53 -1.86 -19.52
N ALA A 17 -19.44 -2.63 -19.35
CA ALA A 17 -19.44 -4.06 -19.61
C ALA A 17 -20.36 -4.84 -18.66
N LYS A 18 -20.45 -4.45 -17.37
CA LYS A 18 -21.36 -5.09 -16.42
C LYS A 18 -22.81 -4.71 -16.70
N LEU A 19 -23.09 -3.45 -16.99
CA LEU A 19 -24.43 -2.96 -17.27
C LEU A 19 -25.01 -3.65 -18.51
N ARG A 20 -24.24 -3.80 -19.60
CA ARG A 20 -24.68 -4.52 -20.80
C ARG A 20 -25.04 -5.96 -20.50
N ARG A 21 -24.27 -6.66 -19.66
CA ARG A 21 -24.58 -8.04 -19.26
C ARG A 21 -25.87 -8.17 -18.42
N LEU A 22 -26.34 -7.06 -17.85
CA LEU A 22 -27.59 -7.03 -17.07
C LEU A 22 -28.78 -6.58 -17.90
N ASP A 23 -28.57 -5.68 -18.86
CA ASP A 23 -29.63 -5.12 -19.71
C ASP A 23 -29.12 -4.81 -21.12
N GLU A 24 -29.63 -5.58 -22.10
CA GLU A 24 -29.30 -5.43 -23.52
C GLU A 24 -29.92 -4.18 -24.19
N ASN A 25 -30.94 -3.58 -23.57
CA ASN A 25 -31.70 -2.46 -24.17
C ASN A 25 -31.19 -1.08 -23.74
N VAL A 26 -30.26 -0.98 -22.80
CA VAL A 26 -29.71 0.30 -22.33
C VAL A 26 -28.77 0.87 -23.40
N GLU A 27 -28.97 2.13 -23.77
CA GLU A 27 -28.00 2.89 -24.56
C GLU A 27 -26.82 3.27 -23.64
N ILE A 28 -25.61 2.84 -23.99
CA ILE A 28 -24.40 3.11 -23.20
C ILE A 28 -23.42 3.91 -24.03
N VAL A 29 -23.03 5.09 -23.53
CA VAL A 29 -22.04 5.98 -24.14
C VAL A 29 -20.91 6.20 -23.15
N ILE A 30 -19.65 6.03 -23.58
CA ILE A 30 -18.46 6.43 -22.81
C ILE A 30 -17.83 7.64 -23.48
N LEU A 31 -17.64 8.71 -22.73
CA LEU A 31 -16.90 9.91 -23.15
C LEU A 31 -15.52 9.90 -22.52
N GLU A 32 -14.47 9.82 -23.35
CA GLU A 32 -13.07 9.82 -22.90
C GLU A 32 -12.33 11.01 -23.52
N LYS A 33 -11.67 11.81 -22.66
CA LYS A 33 -10.92 13.01 -23.09
C LYS A 33 -9.65 12.71 -23.89
N ASN A 34 -9.07 11.53 -23.67
CA ASN A 34 -7.87 11.09 -24.38
C ASN A 34 -8.20 10.38 -25.69
N ASN A 35 -7.17 10.12 -26.50
CA ASN A 35 -7.28 9.32 -27.72
C ASN A 35 -7.19 7.80 -27.47
N GLU A 36 -7.01 7.39 -26.22
CA GLU A 36 -6.88 5.99 -25.77
C GLU A 36 -7.66 5.80 -24.47
N PHE A 37 -8.25 4.64 -24.26
CA PHE A 37 -8.99 4.28 -23.06
C PHE A 37 -8.61 2.88 -22.57
N ALA A 38 -9.16 2.44 -21.46
CA ALA A 38 -8.86 1.14 -20.83
C ALA A 38 -7.35 0.89 -20.61
N VAL A 39 -6.60 1.96 -20.28
CA VAL A 39 -5.15 1.90 -20.08
C VAL A 39 -4.84 1.35 -18.69
N SER A 40 -3.97 0.34 -18.64
CA SER A 40 -3.47 -0.28 -17.40
C SER A 40 -2.31 0.55 -16.81
N ASN A 41 -2.63 1.60 -16.06
CA ASN A 41 -1.63 2.50 -15.48
C ASN A 41 -0.70 1.78 -14.47
N CYS A 42 -1.21 0.79 -13.74
CA CYS A 42 -0.41 -0.02 -12.81
C CYS A 42 0.68 -0.85 -13.52
N SER A 43 0.63 -0.94 -14.86
CA SER A 43 1.63 -1.66 -15.65
C SER A 43 2.75 -0.77 -16.21
N PHE A 44 2.73 0.53 -15.93
CA PHE A 44 3.75 1.47 -16.40
C PHE A 44 5.18 1.13 -15.94
N PRO A 45 5.42 0.73 -14.68
CA PRO A 45 6.76 0.29 -14.25
C PRO A 45 7.29 -0.88 -15.08
N TYR A 46 6.43 -1.85 -15.42
CA TYR A 46 6.81 -3.02 -16.23
C TYR A 46 7.12 -2.65 -17.69
N TYR A 47 6.50 -1.61 -18.23
CA TYR A 47 6.82 -1.09 -19.56
C TYR A 47 8.16 -0.34 -19.56
N ILE A 48 8.44 0.46 -18.54
CA ILE A 48 9.73 1.15 -18.41
C ILE A 48 10.86 0.14 -18.22
N SER A 49 10.73 -0.82 -17.31
CA SER A 49 11.77 -1.86 -17.08
C SER A 49 11.96 -2.83 -18.25
N GLY A 50 11.11 -2.77 -19.29
CA GLY A 50 11.21 -3.62 -20.48
C GLY A 50 10.62 -5.04 -20.32
N VAL A 51 9.98 -5.34 -19.21
CA VAL A 51 9.18 -6.57 -19.01
C VAL A 51 8.03 -6.60 -20.04
N ILE A 52 7.32 -5.48 -20.17
CA ILE A 52 6.35 -5.24 -21.25
C ILE A 52 7.10 -4.48 -22.36
N LYS A 53 7.21 -5.08 -23.51
CA LYS A 53 8.01 -4.53 -24.63
C LYS A 53 7.22 -3.54 -25.48
N ASP A 54 5.92 -3.79 -25.67
CA ASP A 54 5.04 -3.00 -26.54
C ASP A 54 3.97 -2.30 -25.70
N SER A 55 3.93 -0.98 -25.79
CA SER A 55 2.96 -0.16 -25.06
C SER A 55 1.49 -0.46 -25.43
N ARG A 56 1.24 -1.07 -26.59
CA ARG A 56 -0.11 -1.51 -26.97
C ARG A 56 -0.66 -2.60 -26.05
N GLN A 57 0.21 -3.38 -25.40
CA GLN A 57 -0.19 -4.39 -24.39
C GLN A 57 -0.74 -3.75 -23.11
N LEU A 58 -0.56 -2.44 -22.92
CA LEU A 58 -1.12 -1.69 -21.79
C LEU A 58 -2.59 -1.31 -22.00
N ILE A 59 -3.14 -1.53 -23.19
CA ILE A 59 -4.54 -1.25 -23.56
C ILE A 59 -5.35 -2.52 -23.34
N GLY A 60 -6.27 -2.51 -22.38
CA GLY A 60 -7.09 -3.67 -22.03
C GLY A 60 -8.25 -3.94 -22.98
N ALA A 61 -8.72 -2.91 -23.71
CA ALA A 61 -9.80 -3.03 -24.68
C ALA A 61 -9.69 -1.94 -25.75
N THR A 62 -10.18 -2.21 -26.95
CA THR A 62 -10.33 -1.21 -28.03
C THR A 62 -11.79 -0.75 -28.16
N ALA A 63 -12.03 0.42 -28.78
CA ALA A 63 -13.38 0.93 -29.01
C ALA A 63 -14.20 -0.04 -29.85
N GLU A 64 -13.57 -0.64 -30.86
CA GLU A 64 -14.17 -1.65 -31.72
C GLU A 64 -14.61 -2.89 -30.91
N SER A 65 -13.73 -3.43 -30.06
CA SER A 65 -14.05 -4.61 -29.23
C SER A 65 -15.18 -4.34 -28.24
N MET A 66 -15.20 -3.15 -27.64
CA MET A 66 -16.28 -2.74 -26.72
C MET A 66 -17.60 -2.57 -27.47
N LYS A 67 -17.57 -2.05 -28.70
CA LYS A 67 -18.78 -1.94 -29.53
C LYS A 67 -19.29 -3.32 -29.96
N GLU A 68 -18.41 -4.18 -30.43
CA GLU A 68 -18.78 -5.52 -30.93
C GLU A 68 -19.29 -6.43 -29.80
N ILE A 69 -18.62 -6.44 -28.65
CA ILE A 69 -18.91 -7.39 -27.55
C ILE A 69 -20.00 -6.82 -26.62
N TYR A 70 -19.94 -5.51 -26.32
CA TYR A 70 -20.80 -4.88 -25.31
C TYR A 70 -21.76 -3.85 -25.89
N ASN A 71 -21.86 -3.70 -27.22
CA ASN A 71 -22.70 -2.72 -27.87
C ASN A 71 -22.65 -1.33 -27.17
N THR A 72 -21.42 -0.85 -26.89
CA THR A 72 -21.14 0.40 -26.20
C THR A 72 -20.58 1.42 -27.18
N ASP A 73 -21.13 2.63 -27.23
CA ASP A 73 -20.60 3.74 -28.01
C ASP A 73 -19.47 4.43 -27.25
N ILE A 74 -18.22 4.29 -27.71
CA ILE A 74 -17.06 4.93 -27.11
C ILE A 74 -16.59 6.08 -27.98
N ARG A 75 -16.57 7.27 -27.38
CA ARG A 75 -16.17 8.50 -28.05
C ARG A 75 -14.89 9.03 -27.40
N LEU A 76 -13.80 8.90 -28.16
CA LEU A 76 -12.49 9.41 -27.78
C LEU A 76 -12.34 10.90 -28.13
N ASN A 77 -11.37 11.58 -27.51
CA ASN A 77 -11.15 13.03 -27.66
C ASN A 77 -12.45 13.81 -27.40
N CYS A 78 -13.20 13.42 -26.37
CA CYS A 78 -14.44 14.02 -25.93
C CYS A 78 -14.28 14.51 -24.49
N GLU A 79 -13.77 15.73 -24.34
CA GLU A 79 -13.68 16.37 -23.04
C GLU A 79 -15.00 17.02 -22.67
N VAL A 80 -15.59 16.58 -21.56
CA VAL A 80 -16.78 17.21 -20.98
C VAL A 80 -16.35 18.43 -20.17
N GLU A 81 -16.96 19.57 -20.47
CA GLU A 81 -16.67 20.86 -19.82
C GLU A 81 -17.64 21.16 -18.67
N MET A 82 -18.91 20.77 -18.85
CA MET A 82 -19.98 21.11 -17.91
C MET A 82 -21.06 20.03 -17.90
N ILE A 83 -21.69 19.86 -16.76
CA ILE A 83 -22.86 19.01 -16.55
C ILE A 83 -24.02 19.93 -16.19
N ASP A 84 -25.05 19.98 -17.03
CA ASP A 84 -26.34 20.59 -16.70
C ASP A 84 -27.24 19.52 -16.09
N ARG A 85 -27.44 19.61 -14.77
CA ARG A 85 -28.23 18.64 -14.00
C ARG A 85 -29.75 18.80 -14.20
N GLN A 86 -30.20 20.01 -14.55
CA GLN A 86 -31.63 20.30 -14.73
C GLN A 86 -32.10 19.77 -16.09
N GLU A 87 -31.35 20.11 -17.14
CA GLU A 87 -31.64 19.66 -18.52
C GLU A 87 -31.10 18.26 -18.81
N LYS A 88 -30.33 17.68 -17.90
CA LYS A 88 -29.63 16.39 -18.06
C LYS A 88 -28.80 16.33 -19.35
N THR A 89 -27.97 17.33 -19.55
CA THR A 89 -27.09 17.44 -20.71
C THR A 89 -25.63 17.68 -20.31
N LEU A 90 -24.73 17.26 -21.18
CA LEU A 90 -23.29 17.43 -21.03
C LEU A 90 -22.79 18.32 -22.17
N ARG A 91 -22.08 19.39 -21.82
CA ARG A 91 -21.36 20.20 -22.80
C ARG A 91 -20.01 19.56 -23.10
N ILE A 92 -19.73 19.30 -24.36
CA ILE A 92 -18.50 18.66 -24.82
C ILE A 92 -17.71 19.66 -25.65
N THR A 93 -16.40 19.84 -25.39
CA THR A 93 -15.51 20.75 -26.11
C THR A 93 -15.57 20.54 -27.63
N GLY A 94 -16.05 21.54 -28.36
CA GLY A 94 -16.07 21.54 -29.83
C GLY A 94 -16.98 20.48 -30.47
N LYS A 95 -17.92 19.90 -29.71
CA LYS A 95 -18.88 18.90 -30.20
C LYS A 95 -20.30 19.23 -29.74
N PRO A 96 -21.34 18.61 -30.35
CA PRO A 96 -22.71 18.74 -29.86
C PRO A 96 -22.86 18.25 -28.41
N ASP A 97 -23.77 18.88 -27.70
CA ASP A 97 -24.14 18.47 -26.36
C ASP A 97 -24.73 17.05 -26.35
N GLU A 98 -24.51 16.31 -25.24
CA GLU A 98 -24.94 14.93 -25.06
C GLU A 98 -25.97 14.83 -23.94
N SER A 99 -27.15 14.25 -24.20
CA SER A 99 -28.17 14.03 -23.18
C SER A 99 -27.98 12.70 -22.46
N TYR A 100 -28.45 12.62 -21.20
CA TYR A 100 -28.44 11.39 -20.41
C TYR A 100 -29.70 11.21 -19.58
N ASP A 101 -30.10 9.98 -19.32
CA ASP A 101 -31.07 9.64 -18.27
C ASP A 101 -30.35 9.42 -16.93
N LYS A 102 -29.20 8.74 -16.99
CA LYS A 102 -28.29 8.48 -15.84
C LYS A 102 -26.84 8.78 -16.24
N LEU A 103 -26.08 9.32 -15.31
CA LEU A 103 -24.69 9.70 -15.49
C LEU A 103 -23.78 8.92 -14.53
N VAL A 104 -22.62 8.49 -15.01
CA VAL A 104 -21.57 7.88 -14.17
C VAL A 104 -20.28 8.69 -14.29
N LEU A 105 -19.79 9.22 -13.17
CA LEU A 105 -18.54 9.94 -13.08
C LEU A 105 -17.41 8.96 -12.76
N ALA A 106 -16.63 8.61 -13.77
CA ALA A 106 -15.45 7.73 -13.67
C ALA A 106 -14.17 8.49 -14.07
N THR A 107 -14.11 9.78 -13.69
CA THR A 107 -13.03 10.73 -14.07
C THR A 107 -11.68 10.41 -13.43
N GLY A 108 -11.67 9.57 -12.39
CA GLY A 108 -10.47 9.14 -11.70
C GLY A 108 -9.76 10.26 -10.94
N ALA A 109 -8.43 10.29 -11.02
CA ALA A 109 -7.61 11.26 -10.29
C ALA A 109 -6.57 11.91 -11.21
N GLU A 110 -6.09 13.07 -10.81
CA GLU A 110 -4.99 13.80 -11.43
C GLU A 110 -3.71 13.64 -10.64
N GLN A 111 -2.56 13.70 -11.30
CA GLN A 111 -1.28 13.69 -10.61
C GLN A 111 -1.03 15.03 -9.92
N LEU A 112 -0.62 14.97 -8.65
CA LEU A 112 -0.16 16.14 -7.94
C LEU A 112 1.20 16.56 -8.48
N ARG A 113 1.26 17.81 -8.96
CA ARG A 113 2.52 18.47 -9.30
C ARG A 113 2.75 19.56 -8.25
N PRO A 114 3.83 19.46 -7.45
CA PRO A 114 4.12 20.47 -6.43
C PRO A 114 4.47 21.80 -7.11
N ASP A 115 4.18 22.90 -6.42
CA ASP A 115 4.55 24.26 -6.86
C ASP A 115 6.01 24.51 -6.44
N ILE A 116 6.93 24.20 -7.34
CA ILE A 116 8.38 24.28 -7.14
C ILE A 116 8.98 25.01 -8.35
N ASP A 117 9.90 25.94 -8.10
CA ASP A 117 10.63 26.64 -9.16
C ASP A 117 11.32 25.64 -10.09
N GLY A 118 11.14 25.81 -11.40
CA GLY A 118 11.70 24.93 -12.42
C GLY A 118 10.93 23.62 -12.66
N VAL A 119 9.83 23.35 -11.96
CA VAL A 119 9.02 22.11 -12.10
C VAL A 119 8.43 21.92 -13.51
N LEU A 120 8.35 22.96 -14.32
CA LEU A 120 7.86 22.92 -15.71
C LEU A 120 8.94 22.60 -16.74
N SER A 121 10.18 22.33 -16.31
CA SER A 121 11.25 21.86 -17.19
C SER A 121 10.85 20.56 -17.92
N GLU A 122 11.29 20.40 -19.15
CA GLU A 122 11.07 19.17 -19.94
C GLU A 122 11.68 17.92 -19.31
N LYS A 123 12.71 18.09 -18.44
CA LYS A 123 13.32 17.02 -17.67
C LYS A 123 12.48 16.58 -16.46
N VAL A 124 11.44 17.34 -16.09
CA VAL A 124 10.58 17.06 -14.93
C VAL A 124 9.24 16.54 -15.40
N MET A 125 9.04 15.23 -15.29
CA MET A 125 7.94 14.51 -15.89
C MET A 125 6.98 13.91 -14.88
N THR A 126 5.74 13.72 -15.32
CA THR A 126 4.69 12.96 -14.62
C THR A 126 4.16 11.84 -15.51
N VAL A 127 3.65 10.76 -14.91
CA VAL A 127 3.09 9.64 -15.69
C VAL A 127 1.67 9.30 -15.23
N ARG A 128 0.69 9.54 -16.10
CA ARG A 128 -0.73 9.23 -15.84
C ARG A 128 -1.48 8.69 -17.07
N SER A 129 -0.92 8.78 -18.26
CA SER A 129 -1.52 8.33 -19.50
C SER A 129 -0.54 7.51 -20.32
N LEU A 130 -1.06 6.77 -21.30
CA LEU A 130 -0.21 6.01 -22.23
C LEU A 130 0.74 6.92 -23.01
N ARG A 131 0.30 8.13 -23.36
CA ARG A 131 1.14 9.14 -23.98
C ARG A 131 2.29 9.57 -23.06
N SER A 132 2.01 9.85 -21.78
CA SER A 132 3.05 10.32 -20.86
C SER A 132 4.11 9.24 -20.58
N ILE A 133 3.71 7.95 -20.47
CA ILE A 133 4.69 6.88 -20.26
C ILE A 133 5.53 6.58 -21.49
N ARG A 134 4.95 6.70 -22.70
CA ARG A 134 5.72 6.63 -23.97
C ARG A 134 6.73 7.77 -24.04
N ASN A 135 6.30 9.00 -23.81
CA ASN A 135 7.17 10.18 -23.81
C ASN A 135 8.32 10.03 -22.80
N LEU A 136 8.05 9.50 -21.60
CA LEU A 136 9.09 9.22 -20.60
C LEU A 136 10.11 8.22 -21.13
N LYS A 137 9.67 7.12 -21.74
CA LYS A 137 10.57 6.11 -22.31
C LYS A 137 11.40 6.65 -23.46
N ASP A 138 10.77 7.40 -24.36
CA ASP A 138 11.43 8.03 -25.50
C ASP A 138 12.46 9.07 -25.03
N PHE A 139 12.13 9.84 -23.98
CA PHE A 139 13.06 10.79 -23.37
C PHE A 139 14.29 10.10 -22.77
N ILE A 140 14.10 9.00 -22.05
CA ILE A 140 15.21 8.21 -21.46
C ILE A 140 16.16 7.72 -22.55
N ILE A 141 15.64 7.23 -23.67
CA ILE A 141 16.41 6.68 -24.78
C ILE A 141 17.09 7.81 -25.59
N GLY A 142 16.33 8.86 -25.91
CA GLY A 142 16.78 9.94 -26.79
C GLY A 142 17.79 10.89 -26.17
N ASN A 143 17.83 11.01 -24.83
CA ASN A 143 18.71 11.95 -24.11
C ASN A 143 19.83 11.26 -23.31
N GLU A 144 20.08 9.96 -23.56
CA GLU A 144 21.13 9.19 -22.86
C GLU A 144 21.08 9.38 -21.32
N VAL A 145 19.86 9.37 -20.75
CA VAL A 145 19.64 9.59 -19.31
C VAL A 145 20.47 8.59 -18.48
N ARG A 146 21.14 9.08 -17.46
CA ARG A 146 21.94 8.28 -16.52
C ARG A 146 21.50 8.47 -15.07
N LYS A 147 21.14 9.71 -14.68
CA LYS A 147 20.78 10.08 -13.32
C LYS A 147 19.30 10.44 -13.25
N VAL A 148 18.55 9.71 -12.44
CA VAL A 148 17.11 9.89 -12.27
C VAL A 148 16.80 10.27 -10.83
N LEU A 149 16.02 11.33 -10.65
CA LEU A 149 15.36 11.63 -9.40
C LEU A 149 13.92 11.09 -9.44
N VAL A 150 13.48 10.48 -8.35
CA VAL A 150 12.08 10.11 -8.13
C VAL A 150 11.60 10.91 -6.93
N LEU A 151 10.66 11.82 -7.16
CA LEU A 151 10.07 12.65 -6.12
C LEU A 151 8.76 12.00 -5.63
N GLY A 152 8.80 11.42 -4.44
CA GLY A 152 7.74 10.68 -3.78
C GLY A 152 8.04 9.19 -3.62
N GLY A 153 8.00 8.70 -2.38
CA GLY A 153 8.27 7.32 -1.96
C GLY A 153 7.02 6.45 -1.79
N GLY A 154 5.89 6.84 -2.43
CA GLY A 154 4.70 6.00 -2.50
C GLY A 154 4.88 4.79 -3.42
N TYR A 155 3.83 4.00 -3.63
CA TYR A 155 3.86 2.78 -4.46
C TYR A 155 4.43 3.02 -5.85
N ILE A 156 3.91 4.03 -6.57
CA ILE A 156 4.37 4.39 -7.92
C ILE A 156 5.86 4.78 -7.90
N GLY A 157 6.28 5.57 -6.91
CA GLY A 157 7.66 6.01 -6.80
C GLY A 157 8.64 4.87 -6.57
N VAL A 158 8.31 3.95 -5.66
CA VAL A 158 9.14 2.76 -5.37
C VAL A 158 9.22 1.83 -6.58
N GLU A 159 8.11 1.52 -7.25
CA GLU A 159 8.08 0.67 -8.44
C GLU A 159 8.81 1.29 -9.64
N MET A 160 8.69 2.60 -9.82
CA MET A 160 9.42 3.31 -10.88
C MET A 160 10.91 3.42 -10.58
N ALA A 161 11.30 3.65 -9.30
CA ALA A 161 12.70 3.66 -8.90
C ALA A 161 13.36 2.30 -9.17
N GLU A 162 12.69 1.19 -8.81
CA GLU A 162 13.13 -0.16 -9.16
C GLU A 162 13.28 -0.34 -10.68
N SER A 163 12.30 0.16 -11.45
CA SER A 163 12.32 0.05 -12.91
C SER A 163 13.49 0.79 -13.53
N PHE A 164 13.85 1.96 -13.02
CA PHE A 164 15.02 2.72 -13.46
C PHE A 164 16.34 2.03 -13.08
N VAL A 165 16.42 1.44 -11.88
CA VAL A 165 17.61 0.64 -11.50
C VAL A 165 17.78 -0.57 -12.44
N LYS A 166 16.68 -1.25 -12.81
CA LYS A 166 16.72 -2.37 -13.79
C LYS A 166 17.19 -1.94 -15.19
N LEU A 167 17.04 -0.66 -15.54
CA LEU A 167 17.62 -0.07 -16.75
C LEU A 167 19.09 0.30 -16.61
N GLY A 168 19.70 0.12 -15.43
CA GLY A 168 21.08 0.51 -15.14
C GLY A 168 21.30 1.99 -14.86
N LEU A 169 20.23 2.73 -14.49
CA LEU A 169 20.28 4.15 -14.17
C LEU A 169 20.64 4.37 -12.69
N GLU A 170 21.33 5.47 -12.39
CA GLU A 170 21.55 5.93 -11.01
C GLU A 170 20.27 6.58 -10.49
N VAL A 171 19.72 6.08 -9.38
CA VAL A 171 18.43 6.52 -8.85
C VAL A 171 18.59 7.16 -7.48
N SER A 172 18.01 8.35 -7.32
CA SER A 172 17.80 9.00 -6.03
C SER A 172 16.30 9.18 -5.81
N LEU A 173 15.78 8.66 -4.69
CA LEU A 173 14.39 8.79 -4.28
C LEU A 173 14.30 9.80 -3.13
N ILE A 174 13.48 10.84 -3.31
CA ILE A 174 13.28 11.93 -2.36
C ILE A 174 11.85 11.88 -1.85
N ASP A 175 11.66 11.90 -0.53
CA ASP A 175 10.34 12.00 0.08
C ASP A 175 10.36 12.91 1.31
N ALA A 176 9.29 13.68 1.47
CA ALA A 176 9.08 14.54 2.65
C ALA A 176 8.74 13.73 3.91
N ALA A 177 8.23 12.51 3.76
CA ALA A 177 7.91 11.62 4.86
C ALA A 177 9.16 10.98 5.48
N THR A 178 8.99 10.42 6.67
CA THR A 178 10.04 9.71 7.41
C THR A 178 10.38 8.34 6.79
N HIS A 179 9.51 7.80 5.96
CA HIS A 179 9.67 6.49 5.33
C HIS A 179 8.89 6.39 4.01
N VAL A 180 9.31 5.46 3.15
CA VAL A 180 8.56 5.09 1.93
C VAL A 180 7.32 4.26 2.29
N LEU A 181 6.41 4.10 1.33
CA LEU A 181 5.18 3.30 1.46
C LEU A 181 4.34 3.71 2.68
N PRO A 182 3.56 4.79 2.60
CA PRO A 182 2.91 5.45 3.76
C PRO A 182 1.89 4.57 4.52
N ASN A 183 1.49 3.41 3.97
CA ASN A 183 0.63 2.44 4.65
C ASN A 183 1.42 1.47 5.55
N PHE A 184 2.75 1.53 5.54
CA PHE A 184 3.61 0.78 6.44
C PHE A 184 3.97 1.63 7.66
N ASP A 185 4.25 0.98 8.78
CA ASP A 185 4.79 1.64 9.94
C ASP A 185 6.33 1.72 9.84
N ALA A 186 6.94 2.64 10.58
CA ALA A 186 8.38 2.93 10.46
C ALA A 186 9.28 1.70 10.71
N ASP A 187 8.90 0.83 11.65
CA ASP A 187 9.63 -0.41 11.94
C ASP A 187 9.56 -1.44 10.79
N MET A 188 8.46 -1.43 10.03
CA MET A 188 8.29 -2.28 8.84
C MET A 188 8.88 -1.64 7.57
N ALA A 189 8.99 -0.32 7.53
CA ALA A 189 9.61 0.41 6.43
C ALA A 189 11.14 0.36 6.46
N ALA A 190 11.76 0.26 7.65
CA ALA A 190 13.22 0.21 7.79
C ALA A 190 13.87 -0.92 6.98
N PRO A 191 13.45 -2.20 7.06
CA PRO A 191 14.00 -3.23 6.19
C PRO A 191 13.72 -2.97 4.69
N ILE A 192 12.62 -2.30 4.33
CA ILE A 192 12.37 -1.90 2.94
C ILE A 192 13.41 -0.87 2.48
N HIS A 193 13.74 0.12 3.32
CA HIS A 193 14.80 1.09 3.03
C HIS A 193 16.16 0.42 2.81
N ASN A 194 16.51 -0.54 3.67
CA ASN A 194 17.77 -1.29 3.54
C ASN A 194 17.81 -2.09 2.24
N ILE A 195 16.70 -2.72 1.82
CA ILE A 195 16.59 -3.38 0.52
C ILE A 195 16.82 -2.37 -0.62
N LEU A 196 16.15 -1.23 -0.59
CA LEU A 196 16.27 -0.20 -1.63
C LEU A 196 17.71 0.31 -1.75
N ARG A 197 18.37 0.64 -0.61
CA ARG A 197 19.78 1.08 -0.57
C ARG A 197 20.73 -0.02 -1.04
N GLY A 198 20.52 -1.25 -0.59
CA GLY A 198 21.29 -2.43 -1.01
C GLY A 198 21.18 -2.72 -2.51
N ARG A 199 20.15 -2.21 -3.18
CA ARG A 199 19.96 -2.26 -4.64
C ARG A 199 20.42 -1.00 -5.37
N GLY A 200 21.10 -0.08 -4.67
CA GLY A 200 21.72 1.10 -5.25
C GLY A 200 20.84 2.35 -5.33
N ILE A 201 19.66 2.35 -4.72
CA ILE A 201 18.82 3.55 -4.61
C ILE A 201 19.30 4.41 -3.45
N ARG A 202 19.63 5.68 -3.73
CA ARG A 202 19.92 6.67 -2.70
C ARG A 202 18.60 7.23 -2.16
N LEU A 203 18.35 7.09 -0.85
CA LEU A 203 17.13 7.59 -0.20
C LEU A 203 17.40 8.93 0.49
N TYR A 204 16.59 9.92 0.19
CA TYR A 204 16.57 11.24 0.82
C TYR A 204 15.19 11.43 1.48
N LEU A 205 15.04 10.87 2.68
CA LEU A 205 13.81 10.96 3.46
C LEU A 205 13.80 12.24 4.30
N GLN A 206 12.61 12.71 4.69
CA GLN A 206 12.41 13.98 5.38
C GLN A 206 13.02 15.17 4.62
N ARG A 207 13.05 15.08 3.28
CA ARG A 207 13.58 16.10 2.37
C ARG A 207 12.56 16.44 1.30
N GLN A 208 12.56 17.69 0.90
CA GLN A 208 11.75 18.19 -0.22
C GLN A 208 12.68 18.81 -1.25
N ILE A 209 12.25 18.82 -2.51
CA ILE A 209 12.91 19.62 -3.54
C ILE A 209 12.41 21.05 -3.38
N ALA A 210 13.32 22.00 -3.19
CA ALA A 210 13.02 23.42 -3.08
C ALA A 210 13.02 24.12 -4.43
N ALA A 211 13.89 23.69 -5.36
CA ALA A 211 13.97 24.24 -6.71
C ALA A 211 14.65 23.26 -7.66
N PHE A 212 14.36 23.41 -8.95
CA PHE A 212 15.10 22.80 -10.05
C PHE A 212 15.82 23.90 -10.83
N ASP A 213 17.12 23.71 -11.06
CA ASP A 213 17.85 24.44 -12.10
C ASP A 213 18.10 23.53 -13.33
N GLU A 214 18.84 23.99 -14.34
CA GLU A 214 19.05 23.25 -15.59
C GLU A 214 19.72 21.88 -15.42
N ALA A 215 20.51 21.70 -14.36
CA ALA A 215 21.34 20.52 -14.14
C ALA A 215 21.16 19.87 -12.76
N GLN A 216 20.64 20.61 -11.78
CA GLN A 216 20.57 20.19 -10.39
C GLN A 216 19.21 20.44 -9.75
N ALA A 217 18.78 19.52 -8.90
CA ALA A 217 17.70 19.77 -7.95
C ALA A 217 18.30 20.19 -6.60
N VAL A 218 17.74 21.23 -5.99
CA VAL A 218 18.16 21.72 -4.67
C VAL A 218 17.15 21.21 -3.65
N LEU A 219 17.64 20.48 -2.64
CA LEU A 219 16.81 20.00 -1.56
C LEU A 219 16.62 21.07 -0.48
N SER A 220 15.63 20.86 0.40
CA SER A 220 15.27 21.78 1.50
C SER A 220 16.39 22.04 2.52
N ASP A 221 17.38 21.14 2.60
CA ASP A 221 18.57 21.29 3.45
C ASP A 221 19.79 21.90 2.71
N GLY A 222 19.60 22.30 1.46
CA GLY A 222 20.65 22.88 0.60
C GLY A 222 21.47 21.85 -0.18
N THR A 223 21.24 20.56 -0.01
CA THR A 223 21.87 19.50 -0.81
C THR A 223 21.53 19.69 -2.30
N ARG A 224 22.52 19.55 -3.17
CA ARG A 224 22.35 19.64 -4.61
C ARG A 224 22.55 18.28 -5.25
N LEU A 225 21.58 17.85 -6.06
CA LEU A 225 21.58 16.57 -6.75
C LEU A 225 21.57 16.79 -8.27
N ASP A 226 22.59 16.30 -8.95
CA ASP A 226 22.57 16.28 -10.42
C ASP A 226 21.49 15.35 -10.94
N TYR A 227 20.82 15.72 -12.01
CA TYR A 227 19.83 14.89 -12.66
C TYR A 227 19.71 15.14 -14.15
N ASP A 228 19.38 14.08 -14.88
CA ASP A 228 19.01 14.14 -16.30
C ASP A 228 17.49 14.09 -16.47
N LEU A 229 16.82 13.45 -15.50
CA LEU A 229 15.37 13.25 -15.46
C LEU A 229 14.86 13.28 -14.01
N CYS A 230 13.76 13.95 -13.74
CA CYS A 230 13.00 13.84 -12.51
C CYS A 230 11.59 13.31 -12.80
N LEU A 231 11.23 12.20 -12.15
CA LEU A 231 9.85 11.69 -12.15
C LEU A 231 9.13 12.19 -10.90
N ILE A 232 8.04 12.93 -11.07
CA ILE A 232 7.16 13.31 -9.97
C ILE A 232 6.18 12.16 -9.70
N ALA A 233 6.21 11.62 -8.48
CA ALA A 233 5.35 10.55 -7.97
C ALA A 233 4.76 10.91 -6.59
N THR A 234 4.49 12.20 -6.34
CA THR A 234 4.02 12.77 -5.06
C THR A 234 2.55 12.47 -4.73
N GLY A 235 1.95 11.54 -5.46
CA GLY A 235 0.57 11.12 -5.27
C GLY A 235 -0.39 11.73 -6.29
N VAL A 236 -1.67 11.49 -6.05
CA VAL A 236 -2.77 11.91 -6.92
C VAL A 236 -3.85 12.61 -6.10
N ARG A 237 -4.65 13.44 -6.76
CA ARG A 237 -5.88 14.01 -6.20
C ARG A 237 -7.07 13.65 -7.08
N PRO A 238 -8.29 13.54 -6.53
CA PRO A 238 -9.49 13.33 -7.31
C PRO A 238 -9.66 14.39 -8.41
N ASP A 239 -10.08 13.97 -9.61
CA ASP A 239 -10.53 14.93 -10.64
C ASP A 239 -11.95 15.39 -10.32
N LEU A 240 -12.04 16.52 -9.62
CA LEU A 240 -13.30 17.10 -9.13
C LEU A 240 -13.77 18.31 -9.95
N ARG A 241 -13.15 18.64 -11.07
CA ARG A 241 -13.53 19.79 -11.88
C ARG A 241 -15.02 19.75 -12.24
N LEU A 242 -15.48 18.64 -12.80
CA LEU A 242 -16.89 18.47 -13.18
C LEU A 242 -17.84 18.38 -11.97
N PRO A 243 -17.55 17.55 -10.92
CA PRO A 243 -18.35 17.53 -9.71
C PRO A 243 -18.56 18.90 -9.06
N VAL A 244 -17.50 19.70 -8.94
CA VAL A 244 -17.58 21.05 -8.33
C VAL A 244 -18.40 22.00 -9.20
N LEU A 245 -18.17 22.02 -10.51
CA LEU A 245 -18.96 22.86 -11.43
C LEU A 245 -20.45 22.46 -11.46
N ALA A 246 -20.74 21.17 -11.23
CA ALA A 246 -22.10 20.65 -11.15
C ALA A 246 -22.69 20.76 -9.73
N GLU A 247 -22.03 21.43 -8.79
CA GLU A 247 -22.49 21.62 -7.41
C GLU A 247 -22.85 20.28 -6.70
N LEU A 248 -22.07 19.22 -6.95
CA LEU A 248 -22.19 17.97 -6.24
C LEU A 248 -21.43 18.05 -4.90
N GLU A 249 -21.93 17.34 -3.88
CA GLU A 249 -21.31 17.35 -2.55
C GLU A 249 -19.93 16.71 -2.59
N ILE A 250 -18.93 17.45 -2.09
CA ILE A 250 -17.58 16.97 -1.85
C ILE A 250 -17.46 16.56 -0.37
N GLY A 251 -16.82 15.44 -0.10
CA GLY A 251 -16.64 14.94 1.24
C GLY A 251 -15.45 15.56 1.98
N GLU A 252 -15.27 15.18 3.23
CA GLU A 252 -14.30 15.79 4.14
C GLU A 252 -12.83 15.46 3.81
N ARG A 253 -12.60 14.41 3.02
CA ARG A 253 -11.27 14.00 2.55
C ARG A 253 -10.93 14.54 1.16
N GLY A 254 -11.84 15.33 0.60
CA GLY A 254 -11.64 15.95 -0.70
C GLY A 254 -11.98 15.05 -1.88
N GLY A 255 -12.73 13.97 -1.68
CA GLY A 255 -13.31 13.15 -2.74
C GLY A 255 -14.79 13.46 -2.94
N LEU A 256 -15.38 12.98 -4.04
CA LEU A 256 -16.81 13.10 -4.27
C LEU A 256 -17.58 12.22 -3.26
N LYS A 257 -18.52 12.83 -2.54
CA LYS A 257 -19.35 12.13 -1.55
C LYS A 257 -20.42 11.29 -2.24
N VAL A 258 -20.52 10.03 -1.84
CA VAL A 258 -21.52 9.09 -2.34
C VAL A 258 -22.20 8.34 -1.19
N ASN A 259 -23.42 7.84 -1.45
CA ASN A 259 -24.09 6.90 -0.56
C ASN A 259 -23.62 5.45 -0.83
N ARG A 260 -24.15 4.47 -0.10
CA ARG A 260 -23.79 3.05 -0.29
C ARG A 260 -24.22 2.47 -1.64
N HIS A 261 -25.14 3.12 -2.35
CA HIS A 261 -25.51 2.77 -3.73
C HIS A 261 -24.59 3.42 -4.77
N LEU A 262 -23.54 4.15 -4.31
CA LEU A 262 -22.61 4.93 -5.13
C LEU A 262 -23.28 6.07 -5.91
N GLN A 263 -24.43 6.57 -5.43
CA GLN A 263 -25.06 7.78 -5.90
C GLN A 263 -24.45 9.00 -5.21
N THR A 264 -24.26 10.06 -5.96
CA THR A 264 -23.85 11.38 -5.46
C THR A 264 -25.02 12.09 -4.73
N SER A 265 -24.87 13.37 -4.43
CA SER A 265 -25.99 14.21 -3.95
C SER A 265 -27.11 14.36 -4.99
N ASP A 266 -26.89 13.97 -6.24
CA ASP A 266 -27.89 13.85 -7.29
C ASP A 266 -28.23 12.37 -7.53
N LYS A 267 -29.52 11.99 -7.41
CA LYS A 267 -30.01 10.61 -7.56
C LYS A 267 -29.80 10.01 -8.96
N ASP A 268 -29.55 10.84 -9.96
CA ASP A 268 -29.34 10.42 -11.34
C ASP A 268 -27.86 10.36 -11.71
N ILE A 269 -26.96 10.73 -10.78
CA ILE A 269 -25.52 10.77 -10.98
C ILE A 269 -24.83 9.81 -9.99
N TYR A 270 -24.08 8.86 -10.52
CA TYR A 270 -23.26 7.90 -9.80
C TYR A 270 -21.76 8.24 -9.94
N ALA A 271 -20.92 7.71 -9.06
CA ALA A 271 -19.47 7.85 -9.19
C ALA A 271 -18.72 6.56 -8.84
N ALA A 272 -17.60 6.31 -9.52
CA ALA A 272 -16.70 5.18 -9.29
C ALA A 272 -15.24 5.51 -9.62
N GLY A 273 -14.33 4.82 -8.95
CA GLY A 273 -12.88 4.94 -9.15
C GLY A 273 -12.21 5.83 -8.11
N ASP A 274 -11.13 6.51 -8.54
CA ASP A 274 -10.26 7.27 -7.63
C ASP A 274 -10.80 8.67 -7.29
N ASN A 275 -12.02 9.03 -7.72
CA ASN A 275 -12.59 10.35 -7.56
C ASN A 275 -13.52 10.49 -6.35
N LEU A 276 -13.79 9.43 -5.60
CA LEU A 276 -14.79 9.41 -4.52
C LEU A 276 -14.21 8.98 -3.17
N GLU A 277 -14.90 9.37 -2.10
CA GLU A 277 -14.65 8.89 -0.76
C GLU A 277 -15.42 7.60 -0.48
N ILE A 278 -14.80 6.69 0.25
CA ILE A 278 -15.40 5.42 0.70
C ILE A 278 -15.18 5.22 2.18
N GLU A 279 -16.10 4.51 2.84
CA GLU A 279 -16.02 4.21 4.27
C GLU A 279 -14.94 3.16 4.56
N ASN A 280 -14.03 3.46 5.51
CA ASN A 280 -13.08 2.49 6.04
C ASN A 280 -13.78 1.60 7.09
N LEU A 281 -13.62 0.29 6.98
CA LEU A 281 -14.30 -0.70 7.82
C LEU A 281 -13.88 -0.61 9.30
N ILE A 282 -12.64 -0.25 9.56
CA ILE A 282 -12.04 -0.27 10.91
C ILE A 282 -12.34 1.03 11.64
N THR A 283 -12.11 2.17 10.98
CA THR A 283 -12.29 3.49 11.59
C THR A 283 -13.70 4.04 11.49
N GLY A 284 -14.53 3.48 10.59
CA GLY A 284 -15.86 4.01 10.26
C GLY A 284 -15.83 5.38 9.57
N ARG A 285 -14.66 5.89 9.22
CA ARG A 285 -14.47 7.21 8.61
C ARG A 285 -14.26 7.13 7.11
N PRO A 286 -14.60 8.20 6.36
CA PRO A 286 -14.29 8.26 4.95
C PRO A 286 -12.78 8.28 4.70
N VAL A 287 -12.37 7.60 3.63
CA VAL A 287 -10.99 7.53 3.15
C VAL A 287 -10.95 7.66 1.63
N MET A 288 -9.84 8.18 1.13
CA MET A 288 -9.47 8.09 -0.27
C MET A 288 -8.63 6.85 -0.47
N PHE A 289 -9.03 5.97 -1.37
CA PHE A 289 -8.31 4.72 -1.61
C PHE A 289 -8.32 4.35 -3.09
N SER A 290 -7.27 4.74 -3.80
CA SER A 290 -7.09 4.47 -5.23
C SER A 290 -6.67 3.02 -5.46
N ASN A 291 -7.60 2.19 -5.95
CA ASN A 291 -7.35 0.77 -6.20
C ASN A 291 -8.26 0.23 -7.31
N ALA A 292 -7.66 -0.35 -8.35
CA ALA A 292 -8.38 -0.87 -9.51
C ALA A 292 -9.40 -1.98 -9.14
N SER A 293 -9.09 -2.84 -8.15
CA SER A 293 -10.02 -3.89 -7.73
C SER A 293 -11.27 -3.32 -7.04
N LEU A 294 -11.13 -2.20 -6.31
CA LEU A 294 -12.27 -1.48 -5.74
C LEU A 294 -13.09 -0.80 -6.84
N ALA A 295 -12.43 -0.18 -7.82
CA ALA A 295 -13.10 0.43 -8.96
C ALA A 295 -13.97 -0.58 -9.72
N VAL A 296 -13.52 -1.83 -9.92
CA VAL A 296 -14.31 -2.91 -10.53
C VAL A 296 -15.50 -3.32 -9.65
N LYS A 297 -15.33 -3.39 -8.33
CA LYS A 297 -16.43 -3.69 -7.40
C LYS A 297 -17.47 -2.56 -7.39
N GLN A 298 -17.04 -1.30 -7.40
CA GLN A 298 -17.90 -0.13 -7.50
C GLN A 298 -18.68 -0.13 -8.82
N ALA A 299 -18.01 -0.40 -9.93
CA ALA A 299 -18.63 -0.52 -11.25
C ALA A 299 -19.75 -1.58 -11.28
N LYS A 300 -19.54 -2.73 -10.61
CA LYS A 300 -20.57 -3.75 -10.45
C LYS A 300 -21.80 -3.21 -9.72
N ILE A 301 -21.60 -2.55 -8.57
CA ILE A 301 -22.69 -1.99 -7.74
C ILE A 301 -23.49 -0.94 -8.52
N ILE A 302 -22.80 -0.05 -9.24
CA ILE A 302 -23.47 0.97 -10.08
C ILE A 302 -24.32 0.30 -11.17
N ALA A 303 -23.77 -0.66 -11.90
CA ALA A 303 -24.48 -1.36 -12.97
C ALA A 303 -25.72 -2.10 -12.43
N GLU A 304 -25.61 -2.74 -11.25
CA GLU A 304 -26.73 -3.40 -10.58
C GLU A 304 -27.81 -2.41 -10.15
N ASN A 305 -27.43 -1.24 -9.61
CA ASN A 305 -28.37 -0.19 -9.23
C ASN A 305 -29.06 0.46 -10.43
N LEU A 306 -28.32 0.68 -11.53
CA LEU A 306 -28.90 1.16 -12.79
C LEU A 306 -29.90 0.16 -13.39
N SER A 307 -29.75 -1.12 -13.09
CA SER A 307 -30.65 -2.20 -13.51
C SER A 307 -31.76 -2.51 -12.48
N GLY A 308 -31.89 -1.71 -11.40
CA GLY A 308 -32.94 -1.85 -10.40
C GLY A 308 -32.72 -2.95 -9.35
N ILE A 309 -31.50 -3.50 -9.20
CA ILE A 309 -31.21 -4.60 -8.26
C ILE A 309 -31.06 -4.12 -6.81
N GLY A 310 -30.69 -2.86 -6.57
CA GLY A 310 -30.60 -2.30 -5.21
C GLY A 310 -29.38 -2.76 -4.41
N SER A 311 -28.23 -2.92 -5.05
CA SER A 311 -26.98 -3.36 -4.41
C SER A 311 -26.27 -2.25 -3.62
N GLU A 312 -25.56 -2.62 -2.55
CA GLU A 312 -24.79 -1.70 -1.71
C GLU A 312 -23.29 -2.00 -1.76
N PHE A 313 -22.48 -0.94 -1.76
CA PHE A 313 -21.03 -1.01 -1.61
C PHE A 313 -20.69 -1.02 -0.11
N SER A 314 -20.00 -2.06 0.33
CA SER A 314 -19.64 -2.21 1.74
C SER A 314 -18.32 -1.52 2.08
N PRO A 315 -18.15 -1.03 3.33
CA PRO A 315 -16.90 -0.43 3.80
C PRO A 315 -15.66 -1.26 3.47
N VAL A 316 -14.53 -0.62 3.24
CA VAL A 316 -13.30 -1.27 2.76
C VAL A 316 -12.30 -1.51 3.89
N VAL A 317 -11.59 -2.63 3.81
CA VAL A 317 -10.45 -2.93 4.70
C VAL A 317 -9.25 -2.03 4.35
N GLY A 318 -9.03 -1.80 3.06
CA GLY A 318 -7.81 -1.17 2.55
C GLY A 318 -6.67 -2.17 2.43
N THR A 319 -6.46 -2.72 1.23
CA THR A 319 -5.37 -3.65 0.95
C THR A 319 -4.40 -3.05 -0.05
N SER A 320 -3.12 -3.26 0.15
CA SER A 320 -2.06 -2.81 -0.74
C SER A 320 -0.97 -3.85 -0.87
N ILE A 321 -0.36 -3.91 -2.05
CA ILE A 321 0.78 -4.79 -2.35
C ILE A 321 1.66 -4.14 -3.39
N THR A 322 2.97 -4.27 -3.23
CA THR A 322 3.96 -3.79 -4.22
C THR A 322 5.20 -4.69 -4.21
N PRO A 323 5.82 -4.93 -5.36
CA PRO A 323 7.16 -5.48 -5.40
C PRO A 323 8.18 -4.46 -4.88
N VAL A 324 9.22 -4.96 -4.25
CA VAL A 324 10.43 -4.24 -3.87
C VAL A 324 11.59 -5.13 -4.30
N PHE A 325 11.95 -5.09 -5.57
CA PHE A 325 12.87 -6.02 -6.25
C PHE A 325 12.41 -7.48 -6.17
N ASP A 326 13.11 -8.31 -5.42
CA ASP A 326 12.78 -9.72 -5.18
C ASP A 326 11.94 -9.93 -3.92
N TYR A 327 11.54 -8.85 -3.25
CA TYR A 327 10.65 -8.88 -2.10
C TYR A 327 9.23 -8.42 -2.49
N THR A 328 8.29 -8.84 -1.67
CA THR A 328 6.90 -8.36 -1.68
C THR A 328 6.62 -7.63 -0.38
N ALA A 329 6.16 -6.39 -0.47
CA ALA A 329 5.61 -5.64 0.64
C ALA A 329 4.10 -5.56 0.48
N ALA A 330 3.33 -6.01 1.48
CA ALA A 330 1.87 -5.97 1.44
C ALA A 330 1.27 -5.62 2.79
N ALA A 331 0.12 -4.93 2.79
CA ALA A 331 -0.58 -4.53 3.99
C ALA A 331 -2.09 -4.62 3.82
N ALA A 332 -2.81 -4.81 4.93
CA ALA A 332 -4.26 -4.75 5.00
C ALA A 332 -4.70 -4.11 6.32
N GLY A 333 -5.75 -3.29 6.29
CA GLY A 333 -6.26 -2.57 7.46
C GLY A 333 -5.52 -1.25 7.73
N CYS A 334 -5.43 -0.88 8.99
CA CYS A 334 -4.85 0.38 9.44
C CYS A 334 -3.36 0.24 9.80
N SER A 335 -2.59 1.30 9.61
CA SER A 335 -1.27 1.48 10.24
C SER A 335 -1.40 2.01 11.66
N GLU A 336 -0.32 1.98 12.48
CA GLU A 336 -0.29 2.60 13.81
C GLU A 336 -0.70 4.07 13.76
N LYS A 337 -0.15 4.81 12.80
CA LYS A 337 -0.49 6.22 12.62
C LYS A 337 -1.99 6.42 12.38
N MET A 338 -2.60 5.60 11.53
CA MET A 338 -4.03 5.70 11.24
C MET A 338 -4.88 5.40 12.49
N LEU A 339 -4.47 4.44 13.32
CA LEU A 339 -5.15 4.13 14.59
C LEU A 339 -4.99 5.27 15.59
N GLN A 340 -3.79 5.81 15.75
CA GLN A 340 -3.48 6.94 16.63
C GLN A 340 -4.27 8.20 16.24
N ASP A 341 -4.28 8.55 14.94
CA ASP A 341 -5.02 9.70 14.41
C ASP A 341 -6.54 9.59 14.64
N ASN A 342 -7.04 8.36 14.83
CA ASN A 342 -8.46 8.07 15.10
C ASN A 342 -8.77 7.75 16.58
N GLY A 343 -7.76 7.77 17.48
CA GLY A 343 -7.93 7.48 18.90
C GLY A 343 -8.36 6.04 19.18
N ILE A 344 -7.90 5.08 18.38
CA ILE A 344 -8.20 3.65 18.52
C ILE A 344 -7.05 2.98 19.27
N ASP A 345 -7.37 2.39 20.44
CA ASP A 345 -6.41 1.62 21.22
C ASP A 345 -6.04 0.32 20.52
N TYR A 346 -4.76 -0.04 20.57
CA TYR A 346 -4.26 -1.25 19.92
C TYR A 346 -3.07 -1.86 20.66
N PHE A 347 -2.94 -3.17 20.49
CA PHE A 347 -1.71 -3.92 20.71
C PHE A 347 -1.01 -4.18 19.37
N LYS A 348 0.30 -4.43 19.44
CA LYS A 348 1.10 -4.77 18.27
C LYS A 348 2.10 -5.90 18.58
N LEU A 349 2.49 -6.62 17.54
CA LEU A 349 3.60 -7.58 17.60
C LEU A 349 4.21 -7.76 16.21
N ASN A 350 5.53 -8.06 16.17
CA ASN A 350 6.25 -8.41 14.95
C ASN A 350 6.80 -9.83 15.09
N ILE A 351 6.66 -10.62 14.03
CA ILE A 351 7.23 -11.98 13.97
C ILE A 351 8.02 -12.20 12.69
N TYR A 352 9.06 -13.03 12.79
CA TYR A 352 9.68 -13.67 11.64
C TYR A 352 9.21 -15.10 11.52
N GLN A 353 8.79 -15.49 10.33
CA GLN A 353 8.37 -16.85 10.00
C GLN A 353 9.05 -17.31 8.71
N ASN A 354 9.37 -18.59 8.59
CA ASN A 354 9.86 -19.15 7.34
C ASN A 354 8.71 -19.23 6.32
N THR A 355 9.05 -19.05 5.03
CA THR A 355 8.09 -19.19 3.93
C THR A 355 7.48 -20.59 3.85
N HIS A 356 8.32 -21.60 4.15
CA HIS A 356 7.97 -23.02 4.17
C HIS A 356 8.96 -23.77 5.10
N ALA A 357 8.90 -25.10 5.14
CA ALA A 357 9.73 -25.90 6.03
C ALA A 357 11.23 -25.63 5.82
N GLY A 358 11.92 -25.21 6.90
CA GLY A 358 13.30 -24.71 6.83
C GLY A 358 14.37 -25.73 6.45
N TYR A 359 14.02 -27.01 6.36
CA TYR A 359 14.91 -28.06 5.84
C TYR A 359 14.86 -28.23 4.32
N LEU A 360 13.93 -27.53 3.65
CA LEU A 360 13.88 -27.50 2.19
C LEU A 360 14.70 -26.32 1.65
N PRO A 361 15.30 -26.47 0.44
CA PRO A 361 15.97 -25.37 -0.24
C PRO A 361 15.06 -24.16 -0.42
N GLU A 362 15.67 -22.97 -0.52
CA GLU A 362 14.97 -21.71 -0.82
C GLU A 362 13.96 -21.26 0.26
N SER A 363 14.01 -21.84 1.47
CA SER A 363 13.21 -21.36 2.57
C SER A 363 13.68 -19.97 2.99
N GLY A 364 12.93 -18.95 2.57
CA GLY A 364 13.13 -17.56 2.92
C GLY A 364 12.47 -17.18 4.24
N GLN A 365 12.65 -15.93 4.64
CA GLN A 365 11.99 -15.35 5.81
C GLN A 365 10.91 -14.38 5.40
N MET A 366 9.83 -14.37 6.16
CA MET A 366 8.75 -13.39 6.11
C MET A 366 8.73 -12.64 7.43
N LEU A 367 8.67 -11.32 7.38
CA LEU A 367 8.41 -10.45 8.51
C LEU A 367 6.94 -10.04 8.45
N PHE A 368 6.24 -10.18 9.57
CA PHE A 368 4.87 -9.69 9.74
C PHE A 368 4.76 -8.80 10.96
N LYS A 369 3.90 -7.80 10.85
CA LYS A 369 3.40 -6.99 11.95
C LYS A 369 1.89 -7.12 12.02
N LEU A 370 1.34 -7.38 13.22
CA LEU A 370 -0.09 -7.43 13.48
C LEU A 370 -0.47 -6.32 14.45
N LEU A 371 -1.59 -5.64 14.14
CA LEU A 371 -2.24 -4.64 15.00
C LEU A 371 -3.64 -5.16 15.36
N PHE A 372 -3.98 -5.16 16.64
CA PHE A 372 -5.26 -5.68 17.12
C PHE A 372 -5.74 -4.93 18.38
N ALA A 373 -7.05 -4.83 18.53
CA ALA A 373 -7.69 -4.13 19.63
C ALA A 373 -7.67 -4.95 20.93
N PRO A 374 -7.89 -4.32 22.10
CA PRO A 374 -8.00 -5.03 23.39
C PRO A 374 -9.10 -6.09 23.45
N ASP A 375 -10.13 -6.00 22.62
CA ASP A 375 -11.19 -7.01 22.47
C ASP A 375 -10.84 -8.14 21.49
N GLY A 376 -9.62 -8.13 20.92
CA GLY A 376 -9.11 -9.10 19.98
C GLY A 376 -9.46 -8.85 18.52
N LYS A 377 -10.18 -7.79 18.18
CA LYS A 377 -10.50 -7.42 16.78
C LYS A 377 -9.21 -7.08 16.03
N ILE A 378 -9.06 -7.62 14.82
CA ILE A 378 -7.89 -7.34 13.98
C ILE A 378 -8.05 -5.95 13.37
N LEU A 379 -7.05 -5.10 13.53
CA LEU A 379 -7.04 -3.71 13.05
C LEU A 379 -6.13 -3.50 11.84
N GLY A 380 -5.06 -4.28 11.72
CA GLY A 380 -4.16 -4.17 10.60
C GLY A 380 -3.08 -5.23 10.58
N VAL A 381 -2.54 -5.47 9.40
CA VAL A 381 -1.41 -6.38 9.19
C VAL A 381 -0.50 -5.82 8.10
N GLN A 382 0.80 -5.98 8.29
CA GLN A 382 1.84 -5.63 7.32
C GLN A 382 2.78 -6.82 7.16
N GLY A 383 3.26 -7.05 5.95
CA GLY A 383 4.15 -8.17 5.66
C GLY A 383 5.22 -7.81 4.64
N LEU A 384 6.43 -8.33 4.84
CA LEU A 384 7.58 -8.19 3.96
C LEU A 384 8.31 -9.53 3.82
N GLY A 385 8.62 -9.95 2.61
CA GLY A 385 9.38 -11.18 2.34
C GLY A 385 9.48 -11.48 0.86
N GLN A 386 10.39 -12.39 0.49
CA GLN A 386 10.58 -12.74 -0.92
C GLN A 386 9.42 -13.57 -1.48
N ASN A 387 8.83 -14.44 -0.67
CA ASN A 387 7.73 -15.31 -1.08
C ASN A 387 6.68 -15.42 0.03
N GLY A 388 5.46 -15.82 -0.31
CA GLY A 388 4.42 -16.22 0.64
C GLY A 388 3.67 -15.10 1.34
N ILE A 389 4.00 -13.83 1.10
CA ILE A 389 3.38 -12.66 1.75
C ILE A 389 1.94 -12.46 1.25
N ALA A 390 1.74 -12.39 -0.07
CA ALA A 390 0.45 -12.02 -0.66
C ALA A 390 -0.72 -12.87 -0.13
N GLY A 391 -0.62 -14.20 -0.22
CA GLY A 391 -1.70 -15.09 0.21
C GLY A 391 -2.03 -14.98 1.71
N ARG A 392 -1.03 -14.72 2.56
CA ARG A 392 -1.25 -14.55 4.00
C ARG A 392 -1.91 -13.22 4.34
N ILE A 393 -1.48 -12.14 3.69
CA ILE A 393 -2.15 -10.83 3.82
C ILE A 393 -3.57 -10.90 3.29
N ASP A 394 -3.83 -11.56 2.15
CA ASP A 394 -5.17 -11.74 1.59
C ASP A 394 -6.08 -12.54 2.55
N THR A 395 -5.55 -13.62 3.17
CA THR A 395 -6.29 -14.40 4.17
C THR A 395 -6.67 -13.54 5.38
N ILE A 396 -5.72 -12.78 5.94
CA ILE A 396 -5.99 -11.90 7.07
C ILE A 396 -6.97 -10.79 6.68
N ALA A 397 -6.82 -10.19 5.49
CA ALA A 397 -7.74 -9.18 4.97
C ALA A 397 -9.17 -9.72 4.82
N ALA A 398 -9.34 -10.98 4.38
CA ALA A 398 -10.65 -11.64 4.30
C ALA A 398 -11.27 -11.86 5.69
N ILE A 399 -10.46 -12.23 6.68
CA ILE A 399 -10.88 -12.39 8.08
C ILE A 399 -11.28 -11.02 8.66
N ILE A 400 -10.49 -9.96 8.46
CA ILE A 400 -10.87 -8.58 8.84
C ILE A 400 -12.21 -8.20 8.19
N LYS A 401 -12.36 -8.45 6.89
CA LYS A 401 -13.57 -8.09 6.13
C LYS A 401 -14.82 -8.77 6.67
N SER A 402 -14.71 -9.98 7.21
CA SER A 402 -15.82 -10.72 7.84
C SER A 402 -16.03 -10.39 9.32
N GLY A 403 -15.29 -9.41 9.88
CA GLY A 403 -15.40 -9.01 11.28
C GLY A 403 -14.69 -9.95 12.25
N GLY A 404 -13.72 -10.74 11.76
CA GLY A 404 -12.99 -11.71 12.57
C GLY A 404 -11.99 -11.08 13.53
N SER A 405 -11.54 -11.89 14.49
CA SER A 405 -10.61 -11.55 15.57
C SER A 405 -9.33 -12.37 15.48
N VAL A 406 -8.40 -12.12 16.39
CA VAL A 406 -7.15 -12.88 16.51
C VAL A 406 -7.39 -14.38 16.79
N ALA A 407 -8.53 -14.76 17.39
CA ALA A 407 -8.92 -16.16 17.57
C ALA A 407 -9.17 -16.85 16.23
N GLN A 408 -9.84 -16.20 15.28
CA GLN A 408 -10.03 -16.75 13.93
C GLN A 408 -8.72 -16.85 13.13
N LEU A 409 -7.69 -16.02 13.44
CA LEU A 409 -6.36 -16.23 12.85
C LEU A 409 -5.72 -17.52 13.34
N GLU A 410 -5.81 -17.80 14.65
CA GLU A 410 -5.25 -19.03 15.24
C GLU A 410 -5.93 -20.27 14.68
N GLU A 411 -7.27 -20.22 14.57
CA GLU A 411 -8.10 -21.33 14.11
C GLU A 411 -8.14 -21.50 12.58
N ALA A 412 -7.59 -20.55 11.81
CA ALA A 412 -7.65 -20.58 10.36
C ALA A 412 -7.03 -21.85 9.78
N GLU A 413 -7.77 -22.56 8.93
CA GLU A 413 -7.25 -23.72 8.20
C GLU A 413 -6.44 -23.24 6.99
N ILE A 414 -5.11 -23.25 7.11
CA ILE A 414 -4.18 -22.90 6.04
C ILE A 414 -3.69 -24.17 5.35
N CYS A 415 -3.72 -24.16 4.02
CA CYS A 415 -3.21 -25.29 3.23
C CYS A 415 -1.74 -25.59 3.57
N TYR A 416 -1.46 -26.83 3.92
CA TYR A 416 -0.14 -27.27 4.33
C TYR A 416 0.42 -28.39 3.44
N ALA A 417 1.62 -28.15 2.96
CA ALA A 417 2.61 -29.16 2.63
C ALA A 417 4.00 -28.52 2.85
N PRO A 418 5.06 -29.31 3.13
CA PRO A 418 6.38 -28.78 3.48
C PRO A 418 6.97 -27.76 2.50
N ALA A 419 6.62 -27.86 1.21
CA ALA A 419 7.08 -26.95 0.16
C ALA A 419 6.31 -25.60 0.09
N TYR A 420 5.18 -25.48 0.81
CA TYR A 420 4.30 -24.30 0.72
C TYR A 420 4.17 -23.52 2.03
N ALA A 421 4.25 -24.22 3.15
CA ALA A 421 4.06 -23.61 4.47
C ALA A 421 4.80 -24.39 5.56
N SER A 422 4.90 -23.82 6.75
CA SER A 422 5.20 -24.55 7.98
C SER A 422 3.92 -25.19 8.52
N ALA A 423 4.04 -26.27 9.31
CA ALA A 423 2.87 -26.95 9.90
C ALA A 423 2.00 -26.02 10.75
N GLN A 424 2.61 -25.01 11.39
CA GLN A 424 1.93 -23.87 11.96
C GLN A 424 2.30 -22.65 11.12
N ASP A 425 1.34 -22.14 10.37
CA ASP A 425 1.56 -21.02 9.46
C ASP A 425 1.73 -19.69 10.21
N ALA A 426 2.28 -18.68 9.52
CA ALA A 426 2.42 -17.36 10.07
C ALA A 426 1.08 -16.75 10.53
N VAL A 427 -0.02 -17.00 9.80
CA VAL A 427 -1.37 -16.55 10.15
C VAL A 427 -1.77 -17.12 11.51
N ASN A 428 -1.59 -18.43 11.74
CA ASN A 428 -1.92 -19.08 13.00
C ASN A 428 -1.01 -18.59 14.14
N ASN A 429 0.29 -18.43 13.87
CA ASN A 429 1.25 -17.93 14.87
C ASN A 429 0.92 -16.49 15.31
N LEU A 430 0.52 -15.62 14.38
CA LEU A 430 0.08 -14.26 14.70
C LEU A 430 -1.14 -14.29 15.63
N GLY A 431 -2.13 -15.13 15.33
CA GLY A 431 -3.33 -15.31 16.15
C GLY A 431 -3.01 -15.81 17.56
N SER A 432 -2.21 -16.89 17.66
CA SER A 432 -1.82 -17.49 18.93
C SER A 432 -1.07 -16.52 19.84
N LEU A 433 -0.04 -15.84 19.31
CA LEU A 433 0.71 -14.84 20.07
C LEU A 433 -0.15 -13.65 20.49
N ALA A 434 -1.05 -13.20 19.64
CA ALA A 434 -1.97 -12.10 19.97
C ALA A 434 -2.91 -12.49 21.12
N GLN A 435 -3.42 -13.73 21.17
CA GLN A 435 -4.23 -14.22 22.27
C GLN A 435 -3.41 -14.31 23.58
N GLU A 436 -2.15 -14.73 23.52
CA GLU A 436 -1.27 -14.72 24.68
C GLU A 436 -0.98 -13.30 25.20
N VAL A 437 -0.88 -12.31 24.31
CA VAL A 437 -0.79 -10.89 24.72
C VAL A 437 -2.07 -10.44 25.41
N LEU A 438 -3.24 -10.74 24.85
CA LEU A 438 -4.54 -10.38 25.44
C LEU A 438 -4.77 -11.01 26.82
N SER A 439 -4.30 -12.25 27.00
CA SER A 439 -4.38 -12.93 28.32
C SER A 439 -3.31 -12.45 29.32
N GLY A 440 -2.40 -11.58 28.92
CA GLY A 440 -1.29 -11.08 29.75
C GLY A 440 -0.15 -12.09 29.97
N LYS A 441 -0.21 -13.27 29.32
CA LYS A 441 0.78 -14.33 29.46
C LYS A 441 2.13 -13.96 28.84
N ILE A 442 2.12 -13.21 27.72
CA ILE A 442 3.32 -12.71 27.06
C ILE A 442 3.21 -11.19 26.89
N ARG A 443 4.33 -10.51 27.08
CA ARG A 443 4.48 -9.07 26.87
C ARG A 443 5.57 -8.82 25.86
N PHE A 444 5.35 -7.91 24.93
CA PHE A 444 6.37 -7.50 23.96
C PHE A 444 6.99 -6.15 24.35
N ALA A 445 8.29 -6.04 24.12
CA ALA A 445 9.03 -4.79 24.06
C ALA A 445 9.38 -4.49 22.62
N PHE A 446 9.61 -3.21 22.31
CA PHE A 446 9.91 -2.76 20.97
C PHE A 446 11.29 -2.08 20.92
N TYR A 447 11.79 -1.80 19.75
CA TYR A 447 13.12 -1.22 19.53
C TYR A 447 13.36 0.08 20.30
N ASP A 448 12.32 0.88 20.51
CA ASP A 448 12.35 2.16 21.25
C ASP A 448 12.29 2.00 22.78
N ASP A 449 12.12 0.78 23.26
CA ASP A 449 12.29 0.45 24.68
C ASP A 449 13.75 0.19 25.05
N ILE A 450 14.61 -0.10 24.06
CA ILE A 450 16.04 -0.36 24.28
C ILE A 450 16.74 0.96 24.64
N GLY A 451 17.58 0.92 25.69
CA GLY A 451 18.33 2.09 26.19
C GLY A 451 17.60 2.94 27.22
N LYS A 452 16.40 2.55 27.68
CA LYS A 452 15.76 3.18 28.84
C LYS A 452 16.45 2.75 30.15
N ASP A 453 16.51 3.63 31.13
CA ASP A 453 17.31 3.46 32.36
C ASP A 453 16.92 2.25 33.24
N ASP A 454 15.66 1.81 33.17
CA ASP A 454 15.11 0.71 33.97
C ASP A 454 15.09 -0.64 33.23
N VAL A 455 15.76 -0.73 32.08
CA VAL A 455 15.77 -1.92 31.21
C VAL A 455 17.02 -2.78 31.46
N PHE A 456 16.81 -4.10 31.50
CA PHE A 456 17.84 -5.12 31.57
C PHE A 456 17.72 -6.05 30.35
N LEU A 457 18.79 -6.18 29.58
CA LEU A 457 18.76 -6.94 28.32
C LEU A 457 19.38 -8.33 28.49
N VAL A 458 18.67 -9.37 28.02
CA VAL A 458 19.14 -10.76 28.02
C VAL A 458 19.14 -11.32 26.61
N ASP A 459 20.32 -11.64 26.10
CA ASP A 459 20.48 -12.41 24.87
C ASP A 459 20.44 -13.91 25.18
N VAL A 460 19.44 -14.59 24.64
CA VAL A 460 19.26 -16.04 24.88
C VAL A 460 19.87 -16.92 23.79
N ARG A 461 20.68 -16.34 22.90
CA ARG A 461 21.41 -17.07 21.85
C ARG A 461 22.61 -17.82 22.44
N MET A 462 23.19 -18.69 21.62
CA MET A 462 24.44 -19.37 21.97
C MET A 462 25.58 -18.36 22.13
N PRO A 463 26.56 -18.62 22.99
CA PRO A 463 27.66 -17.70 23.29
C PRO A 463 28.44 -17.25 22.05
N GLU A 464 28.62 -18.14 21.08
CA GLU A 464 29.36 -17.85 19.85
C GLU A 464 28.60 -16.79 19.00
N VAL A 465 27.27 -16.86 18.98
CA VAL A 465 26.42 -15.90 18.27
C VAL A 465 26.41 -14.55 19.00
N PHE A 466 26.36 -14.58 20.35
CA PHE A 466 26.49 -13.37 21.15
C PHE A 466 27.81 -12.64 20.90
N GLN A 467 28.93 -13.41 20.89
CA GLN A 467 30.26 -12.86 20.65
C GLN A 467 30.44 -12.27 19.24
N SER A 468 29.73 -12.78 18.24
CA SER A 468 29.76 -12.25 16.88
C SER A 468 29.04 -10.90 16.71
N GLY A 469 28.20 -10.52 17.68
CA GLY A 469 27.47 -9.24 17.71
C GLY A 469 26.20 -9.34 18.56
N HIS A 470 25.98 -8.36 19.41
CA HIS A 470 24.82 -8.29 20.32
C HIS A 470 24.35 -6.86 20.52
N ILE A 471 23.20 -6.67 21.14
CA ILE A 471 22.70 -5.34 21.51
C ILE A 471 23.52 -4.84 22.71
N ASP A 472 24.06 -3.63 22.63
CA ASP A 472 24.91 -3.04 23.66
C ASP A 472 24.25 -3.09 25.04
N GLY A 473 25.02 -3.47 26.06
CA GLY A 473 24.55 -3.61 27.44
C GLY A 473 23.81 -4.93 27.74
N ALA A 474 23.64 -5.82 26.76
CA ALA A 474 23.03 -7.12 27.01
C ALA A 474 23.98 -8.11 27.71
N ILE A 475 23.44 -8.92 28.60
CA ILE A 475 24.12 -10.12 29.11
C ILE A 475 23.69 -11.35 28.30
N ASN A 476 24.58 -12.35 28.21
CA ASN A 476 24.26 -13.59 27.53
C ASN A 476 23.88 -14.69 28.54
N ILE A 477 22.63 -15.14 28.46
CA ILE A 477 22.14 -16.33 29.18
C ILE A 477 21.46 -17.24 28.15
N PRO A 478 22.16 -18.20 27.57
CA PRO A 478 21.61 -19.10 26.57
C PRO A 478 20.31 -19.78 27.03
N LEU A 479 19.35 -19.93 26.11
CA LEU A 479 18.02 -20.51 26.43
C LEU A 479 18.12 -21.82 27.27
N ALA A 480 19.06 -22.69 26.94
CA ALA A 480 19.28 -23.96 27.67
C ALA A 480 19.73 -23.73 29.12
N ALA A 481 20.40 -22.61 29.41
CA ALA A 481 20.94 -22.26 30.71
C ALA A 481 20.00 -21.41 31.57
N ILE A 482 18.89 -20.91 31.03
CA ILE A 482 18.01 -19.93 31.69
C ILE A 482 17.52 -20.46 33.07
N ARG A 483 17.14 -21.74 33.15
CA ARG A 483 16.63 -22.36 34.39
C ARG A 483 17.64 -22.41 35.54
N ASN A 484 18.92 -22.38 35.22
CA ASN A 484 20.03 -22.47 36.18
C ASN A 484 20.66 -21.11 36.50
N ASN A 485 20.15 -20.01 35.88
CA ASN A 485 20.69 -18.66 36.03
C ASN A 485 19.60 -17.63 36.41
N LEU A 486 18.56 -18.09 37.14
CA LEU A 486 17.44 -17.23 37.54
C LEU A 486 17.91 -16.07 38.42
N ASP A 487 18.88 -16.31 39.32
CA ASP A 487 19.43 -15.30 40.22
C ASP A 487 20.18 -14.16 39.50
N SER A 488 20.52 -14.36 38.24
CA SER A 488 21.17 -13.34 37.41
C SER A 488 20.19 -12.37 36.73
N ILE A 489 18.89 -12.63 36.90
CA ILE A 489 17.82 -11.84 36.28
C ILE A 489 17.16 -10.97 37.34
N PRO A 490 17.28 -9.64 37.27
CA PRO A 490 16.68 -8.72 38.25
C PRO A 490 15.16 -8.80 38.26
N HIS A 491 14.56 -8.83 39.45
CA HIS A 491 13.12 -8.78 39.64
C HIS A 491 12.57 -7.35 39.67
N ASP A 492 13.43 -6.36 39.92
CA ASP A 492 13.09 -4.94 40.08
C ASP A 492 13.25 -4.11 38.80
N LYS A 493 13.77 -4.72 37.71
CA LYS A 493 13.96 -4.08 36.41
C LYS A 493 13.15 -4.76 35.33
N ARG A 494 12.78 -4.01 34.31
CA ARG A 494 12.13 -4.53 33.11
C ARG A 494 13.12 -5.37 32.29
N GLY A 495 12.96 -6.70 32.29
CA GLY A 495 13.81 -7.63 31.56
C GLY A 495 13.36 -7.79 30.12
N ILE A 496 14.17 -7.38 29.14
CA ILE A 496 13.89 -7.61 27.71
C ILE A 496 14.76 -8.76 27.21
N LEU A 497 14.11 -9.86 26.85
CA LEU A 497 14.77 -11.03 26.29
C LEU A 497 14.73 -10.97 24.76
N TYR A 498 15.83 -11.34 24.14
CA TYR A 498 15.88 -11.41 22.69
C TYR A 498 16.69 -12.60 22.17
N CYS A 499 16.38 -13.02 20.97
CA CYS A 499 17.21 -13.83 20.07
C CYS A 499 17.06 -13.27 18.66
N ASN A 500 17.58 -13.93 17.65
CA ASN A 500 17.53 -13.39 16.27
C ASN A 500 16.11 -13.02 15.81
N ARG A 501 15.09 -13.86 16.08
CA ARG A 501 13.72 -13.74 15.54
C ARG A 501 12.60 -13.74 16.58
N GLY A 502 12.95 -13.73 17.88
CA GLY A 502 11.99 -13.76 18.97
C GLY A 502 11.64 -15.16 19.52
N VAL A 503 11.74 -16.22 18.72
CA VAL A 503 11.27 -17.58 19.11
C VAL A 503 11.98 -18.14 20.36
N GLY A 504 13.30 -17.99 20.46
CA GLY A 504 14.06 -18.41 21.64
C GLY A 504 13.74 -17.56 22.86
N ALA A 505 13.60 -16.25 22.66
CA ALA A 505 13.22 -15.29 23.69
C ALA A 505 11.81 -15.56 24.24
N TYR A 506 10.84 -15.88 23.37
CA TYR A 506 9.51 -16.30 23.77
C TYR A 506 9.55 -17.54 24.71
N LYS A 507 10.31 -18.58 24.34
CA LYS A 507 10.48 -19.78 25.19
C LYS A 507 11.12 -19.45 26.53
N ALA A 508 12.10 -18.53 26.54
CA ALA A 508 12.73 -18.06 27.77
C ALA A 508 11.74 -17.28 28.65
N ALA A 509 10.95 -16.40 28.05
CA ALA A 509 9.91 -15.64 28.76
C ALA A 509 8.87 -16.56 29.38
N CYS A 510 8.39 -17.61 28.68
CA CYS A 510 7.50 -18.62 29.24
C CYS A 510 8.13 -19.37 30.43
N ILE A 511 9.43 -19.70 30.39
CA ILE A 511 10.12 -20.34 31.51
C ILE A 511 10.16 -19.39 32.71
N LEU A 512 10.48 -18.13 32.52
CA LEU A 512 10.58 -17.12 33.59
C LEU A 512 9.22 -16.80 34.20
N ASP A 513 8.20 -16.61 33.39
CA ASP A 513 6.81 -16.37 33.83
C ASP A 513 6.34 -17.52 34.76
N ASN A 514 6.58 -18.77 34.38
CA ASN A 514 6.29 -19.95 35.21
C ASN A 514 7.16 -20.04 36.48
N ARG A 515 8.16 -19.18 36.66
CA ARG A 515 9.02 -19.05 37.83
C ARG A 515 8.75 -17.79 38.64
N GLY A 516 7.67 -17.03 38.27
CA GLY A 516 7.23 -15.86 39.02
C GLY A 516 7.91 -14.54 38.59
N PHE A 517 8.51 -14.49 37.42
CA PHE A 517 9.02 -13.26 36.85
C PHE A 517 7.90 -12.57 36.03
N ASP A 518 7.30 -11.56 36.56
CA ASP A 518 6.20 -10.77 35.94
C ASP A 518 6.67 -9.53 35.17
N ASN A 519 7.97 -9.25 35.21
CA ASN A 519 8.63 -8.10 34.61
C ASN A 519 9.41 -8.40 33.32
N VAL A 520 9.18 -9.56 32.70
CA VAL A 520 9.88 -10.00 31.49
C VAL A 520 9.08 -9.73 30.21
N PHE A 521 9.80 -9.31 29.19
CA PHE A 521 9.28 -8.92 27.88
C PHE A 521 10.09 -9.60 26.78
N VAL A 522 9.45 -9.88 25.65
CA VAL A 522 10.12 -10.39 24.44
C VAL A 522 10.34 -9.23 23.47
N LEU A 523 11.56 -9.05 22.98
CA LEU A 523 11.82 -8.07 21.92
C LEU A 523 11.11 -8.48 20.64
N SER A 524 10.12 -7.69 20.24
CA SER A 524 9.30 -7.93 19.06
C SER A 524 10.17 -7.92 17.79
N GLY A 525 10.09 -8.97 16.96
CA GLY A 525 10.97 -9.15 15.81
C GLY A 525 12.42 -9.54 16.12
N GLY A 526 12.81 -9.57 17.43
CA GLY A 526 14.15 -9.95 17.88
C GLY A 526 15.26 -9.01 17.40
N SER A 527 16.52 -9.47 17.51
CA SER A 527 17.68 -8.67 17.10
C SER A 527 17.75 -8.43 15.58
N ASN A 528 17.13 -9.27 14.75
CA ASN A 528 17.12 -9.05 13.32
C ASN A 528 16.39 -7.74 12.96
N LEU A 529 15.13 -7.58 13.43
CA LEU A 529 14.38 -6.35 13.17
C LEU A 529 15.03 -5.13 13.84
N PHE A 530 15.54 -5.30 15.06
CA PHE A 530 16.27 -4.23 15.75
C PHE A 530 17.47 -3.75 14.92
N SER A 531 18.28 -4.66 14.39
CA SER A 531 19.45 -4.32 13.56
C SER A 531 19.04 -3.59 12.28
N GLU A 532 18.00 -4.07 11.58
CA GLU A 532 17.46 -3.40 10.38
C GLU A 532 17.02 -1.96 10.66
N ILE A 533 16.36 -1.73 11.80
CA ILE A 533 15.92 -0.40 12.21
C ILE A 533 17.12 0.50 12.56
N MET A 534 18.13 -0.04 13.27
CA MET A 534 19.31 0.74 13.63
C MET A 534 20.18 1.08 12.42
N GLU A 535 20.31 0.15 11.47
CA GLU A 535 20.99 0.37 10.19
C GLU A 535 20.30 1.50 9.41
N ASP A 536 18.98 1.43 9.25
CA ASP A 536 18.21 2.48 8.57
C ASP A 536 18.40 3.86 9.25
N LYS A 537 18.29 3.92 10.58
CA LYS A 537 18.50 5.17 11.34
C LYS A 537 19.90 5.75 11.19
N SER A 538 20.91 4.90 11.06
CA SER A 538 22.30 5.36 10.90
C SER A 538 22.57 6.00 9.53
N GLN A 539 21.68 5.76 8.55
CA GLN A 539 21.79 6.21 7.16
C GLN A 539 20.81 7.36 6.81
N GLN A 540 19.97 7.81 7.76
CA GLN A 540 19.07 8.95 7.63
C GLN A 540 19.77 10.25 8.01
#